data_988d8d337f9050d2efd33b82d187e3d7
#
_entry.id   988d8d337f9050d2efd33b82d187e3d7
#
_cell.length_a   1.000
_cell.length_b   1.000
_cell.length_c   1.000
_cell.angle_alpha   90.00
_cell.angle_beta   90.00
_cell.angle_gamma   90.00
#
_symmetry.space_group_name_H-M   'P 1'
#
loop_
_entity.id
_entity.type
_entity.pdbx_description
1 polymer ?
#
loop_
_entity_poly.entity_id
_entity_poly.type
_entity_poly.pdbx_seq_one_letter_code
_entity_poly.pdbx_strand_id
1 'polypeptide(L)'
;MSKKVAIVTPCITNEYLRQCFQSVQEQTYDNLRHYVIVDGIEHWKSVHDIIESVVSNKRISPIYLSENIGKEYYGHRAFAASSFLVNADVIMYLDADNWYQPNHVETMIDKLNSGFDWVYSLRNICDKSGEFLCQDNCESLGKWPVYGSDYSQAYHIDTGCFAIPIQIALQLGHSWYGKWGADRQFFNTLKQYYKDFECTGEYTLNYRLDGNSGSVSKKFFEDGNAIIAATYNGQYPWQSKDLIINTEIK
;
A
#
# COMPACT_ATOMS: atom_id res chain seq x y z
N MET A 1 -16.87 -18.55 0.97
CA MET A 1 -16.23 -18.22 2.26
C MET A 1 -15.50 -16.88 2.07
N SER A 2 -15.51 -16.02 3.09
CA SER A 2 -14.74 -14.76 3.03
C SER A 2 -13.24 -15.06 3.02
N LYS A 3 -12.48 -14.38 2.16
CA LYS A 3 -11.01 -14.55 2.09
C LYS A 3 -10.37 -14.06 3.39
N LYS A 4 -9.40 -14.79 3.90
CA LYS A 4 -8.59 -14.35 5.04
C LYS A 4 -7.52 -13.39 4.56
N VAL A 5 -7.46 -12.18 5.13
CA VAL A 5 -6.52 -11.12 4.73
C VAL A 5 -5.43 -10.96 5.78
N ALA A 6 -4.18 -10.92 5.33
CA ALA A 6 -3.05 -10.48 6.15
C ALA A 6 -2.66 -9.05 5.73
N ILE A 7 -2.64 -8.12 6.68
CA ILE A 7 -2.03 -6.81 6.51
C ILE A 7 -0.68 -6.85 7.21
N VAL A 8 0.39 -6.46 6.54
CA VAL A 8 1.76 -6.54 7.06
C VAL A 8 2.32 -5.13 7.22
N THR A 9 2.78 -4.81 8.42
CA THR A 9 3.44 -3.53 8.73
C THR A 9 4.79 -3.80 9.40
N PRO A 10 5.91 -3.70 8.66
CA PRO A 10 7.23 -3.59 9.26
C PRO A 10 7.35 -2.25 9.98
N CYS A 11 7.88 -2.23 11.19
CA CYS A 11 8.01 -0.99 11.94
C CYS A 11 9.20 -0.96 12.89
N ILE A 12 9.67 0.24 13.10
CA ILE A 12 10.44 0.68 14.25
C ILE A 12 9.57 1.67 15.05
N THR A 13 9.95 2.04 16.25
CA THR A 13 9.20 3.04 17.05
C THR A 13 9.16 4.38 16.33
N ASN A 14 7.94 4.89 16.08
CA ASN A 14 7.69 6.24 15.58
C ASN A 14 6.34 6.77 16.09
N GLU A 15 6.10 8.06 15.90
CA GLU A 15 4.90 8.77 16.41
C GLU A 15 3.59 8.39 15.68
N TYR A 16 3.67 7.77 14.50
CA TYR A 16 2.52 7.48 13.63
C TYR A 16 1.92 6.09 13.84
N LEU A 17 2.64 5.19 14.53
CA LEU A 17 2.24 3.78 14.69
C LEU A 17 0.83 3.60 15.26
N ARG A 18 0.44 4.43 16.23
CA ARG A 18 -0.89 4.33 16.81
C ARG A 18 -1.99 4.52 15.76
N GLN A 19 -1.86 5.53 14.88
CA GLN A 19 -2.82 5.78 13.81
C GLN A 19 -2.82 4.66 12.78
N CYS A 20 -1.65 4.22 12.36
CA CYS A 20 -1.47 3.08 11.45
C CYS A 20 -2.20 1.83 12.01
N PHE A 21 -1.89 1.42 13.24
CA PHE A 21 -2.47 0.23 13.84
C PHE A 21 -3.97 0.36 14.06
N GLN A 22 -4.44 1.51 14.54
CA GLN A 22 -5.85 1.78 14.78
C GLN A 22 -6.67 1.66 13.49
N SER A 23 -6.16 2.19 12.36
CA SER A 23 -6.84 2.15 11.07
C SER A 23 -7.11 0.74 10.56
N VAL A 24 -6.23 -0.21 10.90
CA VAL A 24 -6.44 -1.63 10.57
C VAL A 24 -7.48 -2.28 11.48
N GLN A 25 -7.57 -1.87 12.76
CA GLN A 25 -8.59 -2.39 13.68
C GLN A 25 -9.99 -1.88 13.30
N GLU A 26 -10.08 -0.71 12.67
CA GLU A 26 -11.32 -0.05 12.26
C GLU A 26 -11.83 -0.48 10.87
N GLN A 27 -11.16 -1.43 10.22
CA GLN A 27 -11.61 -1.93 8.92
C GLN A 27 -12.98 -2.61 9.04
N THR A 28 -13.87 -2.32 8.06
CA THR A 28 -15.21 -2.91 7.94
C THR A 28 -15.16 -4.39 7.60
N TYR A 29 -14.07 -4.87 7.01
CA TYR A 29 -13.86 -6.27 6.70
C TYR A 29 -13.38 -7.05 7.91
N ASP A 30 -14.10 -8.12 8.31
CA ASP A 30 -13.86 -8.81 9.58
C ASP A 30 -12.75 -9.88 9.51
N ASN A 31 -12.62 -10.60 8.39
CA ASN A 31 -11.72 -11.74 8.29
C ASN A 31 -10.29 -11.30 7.96
N LEU A 32 -9.70 -10.48 8.83
CA LEU A 32 -8.34 -9.98 8.68
C LEU A 32 -7.47 -10.19 9.92
N ARG A 33 -6.14 -10.20 9.70
CA ARG A 33 -5.11 -10.21 10.73
C ARG A 33 -4.03 -9.19 10.38
N HIS A 34 -3.66 -8.36 11.34
CA HIS A 34 -2.59 -7.38 11.21
C HIS A 34 -1.28 -7.95 11.76
N TYR A 35 -0.35 -8.27 10.89
CA TYR A 35 0.99 -8.74 11.26
C TYR A 35 1.93 -7.55 11.37
N VAL A 36 2.27 -7.19 12.61
CA VAL A 36 3.20 -6.09 12.92
C VAL A 36 4.58 -6.68 13.11
N ILE A 37 5.50 -6.43 12.18
CA ILE A 37 6.88 -6.91 12.25
C ILE A 37 7.73 -5.84 12.92
N VAL A 38 8.05 -6.06 14.20
CA VAL A 38 8.85 -5.15 15.01
C VAL A 38 10.33 -5.40 14.73
N ASP A 39 10.97 -4.43 14.07
CA ASP A 39 12.29 -4.59 13.47
C ASP A 39 13.41 -4.07 14.37
N GLY A 40 13.90 -4.93 15.28
CA GLY A 40 14.96 -4.67 16.23
C GLY A 40 14.51 -4.69 17.69
N ILE A 41 15.33 -5.32 18.53
CA ILE A 41 15.04 -5.53 19.96
C ILE A 41 14.85 -4.21 20.73
N GLU A 42 15.50 -3.14 20.30
CA GLU A 42 15.40 -1.81 20.89
C GLU A 42 14.00 -1.21 20.77
N HIS A 43 13.20 -1.69 19.83
CA HIS A 43 11.83 -1.20 19.57
C HIS A 43 10.74 -2.06 20.23
N TRP A 44 11.05 -3.26 20.73
CA TRP A 44 10.06 -4.22 21.21
C TRP A 44 9.13 -3.64 22.25
N LYS A 45 9.72 -3.05 23.33
CA LYS A 45 8.92 -2.52 24.42
C LYS A 45 8.00 -1.38 23.96
N SER A 46 8.57 -0.40 23.25
CA SER A 46 7.82 0.79 22.84
C SER A 46 6.69 0.44 21.86
N VAL A 47 6.95 -0.46 20.90
CA VAL A 47 5.91 -0.91 19.95
C VAL A 47 4.86 -1.76 20.66
N HIS A 48 5.25 -2.61 21.62
CA HIS A 48 4.30 -3.38 22.43
C HIS A 48 3.37 -2.45 23.22
N ASP A 49 3.91 -1.43 23.89
CA ASP A 49 3.13 -0.45 24.64
C ASP A 49 2.13 0.31 23.73
N ILE A 50 2.53 0.60 22.47
CA ILE A 50 1.63 1.20 21.47
C ILE A 50 0.52 0.22 21.09
N ILE A 51 0.84 -1.06 20.80
CA ILE A 51 -0.16 -2.10 20.48
C ILE A 51 -1.20 -2.20 21.60
N GLU A 52 -0.77 -2.27 22.87
CA GLU A 52 -1.67 -2.36 24.01
C GLU A 52 -2.56 -1.10 24.16
N SER A 53 -2.12 0.03 23.63
CA SER A 53 -2.87 1.29 23.66
C SER A 53 -3.91 1.43 22.55
N VAL A 54 -3.88 0.54 21.54
CA VAL A 54 -4.84 0.54 20.43
C VAL A 54 -6.16 -0.07 20.86
N VAL A 55 -7.26 0.59 20.53
CA VAL A 55 -8.60 0.07 20.84
C VAL A 55 -8.87 -1.20 20.01
N SER A 56 -9.31 -2.27 20.68
CA SER A 56 -9.64 -3.54 20.02
C SER A 56 -8.46 -4.21 19.29
N ASN A 57 -7.27 -4.23 19.91
CA ASN A 57 -6.03 -4.80 19.34
C ASN A 57 -6.06 -6.32 19.02
N LYS A 58 -7.21 -6.96 19.13
CA LYS A 58 -7.40 -8.44 18.95
C LYS A 58 -6.98 -8.94 17.57
N ARG A 59 -6.97 -8.09 16.56
CA ARG A 59 -6.55 -8.44 15.19
C ARG A 59 -5.04 -8.34 15.00
N ILE A 60 -4.28 -7.76 15.95
CA ILE A 60 -2.83 -7.60 15.85
C ILE A 60 -2.11 -8.89 16.24
N SER A 61 -1.14 -9.27 15.43
CA SER A 61 -0.21 -10.39 15.67
C SER A 61 1.21 -9.85 15.51
N PRO A 62 1.89 -9.47 16.61
CA PRO A 62 3.24 -8.96 16.52
C PRO A 62 4.25 -10.08 16.24
N ILE A 63 5.25 -9.77 15.42
CA ILE A 63 6.44 -10.60 15.15
C ILE A 63 7.65 -9.77 15.54
N TYR A 64 8.41 -10.23 16.52
CA TYR A 64 9.54 -9.49 17.07
C TYR A 64 10.86 -10.01 16.50
N LEU A 65 11.58 -9.18 15.76
CA LEU A 65 12.92 -9.49 15.25
C LEU A 65 13.97 -8.99 16.24
N SER A 66 14.94 -9.82 16.57
CA SER A 66 16.03 -9.47 17.49
C SER A 66 17.00 -8.44 16.90
N GLU A 67 17.13 -8.41 15.58
CA GLU A 67 18.01 -7.50 14.86
C GLU A 67 17.20 -6.63 13.92
N ASN A 68 17.61 -5.37 13.73
CA ASN A 68 17.04 -4.49 12.74
C ASN A 68 17.56 -4.87 11.34
N ILE A 69 16.71 -5.48 10.53
CA ILE A 69 17.01 -5.90 9.17
C ILE A 69 16.61 -4.86 8.13
N GLY A 70 15.75 -3.91 8.49
CA GLY A 70 15.20 -2.88 7.60
C GLY A 70 16.17 -1.77 7.26
N LYS A 71 16.89 -1.23 8.23
CA LYS A 71 17.89 -0.16 8.08
C LYS A 71 17.85 0.59 6.72
N GLU A 72 18.85 0.31 5.86
CA GLU A 72 18.97 0.90 4.51
C GLU A 72 17.97 0.34 3.49
N TYR A 73 17.12 -0.60 3.89
CA TYR A 73 16.15 -1.29 3.03
C TYR A 73 14.70 -0.86 3.26
N TYR A 74 14.46 0.20 4.03
CA TYR A 74 13.12 0.79 4.22
C TYR A 74 12.03 -0.23 4.59
N GLY A 75 12.37 -1.27 5.36
CA GLY A 75 11.43 -2.36 5.69
C GLY A 75 11.20 -3.40 4.59
N HIS A 76 11.73 -3.22 3.39
CA HIS A 76 11.48 -4.10 2.24
C HIS A 76 11.89 -5.56 2.48
N ARG A 77 12.93 -5.81 3.29
CA ARG A 77 13.31 -7.18 3.69
C ARG A 77 12.21 -7.88 4.48
N ALA A 78 11.53 -7.14 5.35
CA ALA A 78 10.40 -7.69 6.10
C ALA A 78 9.19 -7.92 5.19
N PHE A 79 8.91 -7.03 4.22
CA PHE A 79 7.92 -7.29 3.18
C PHE A 79 8.27 -8.52 2.35
N ALA A 80 9.53 -8.67 1.94
CA ALA A 80 9.99 -9.84 1.19
C ALA A 80 9.73 -11.16 1.93
N ALA A 81 10.01 -11.20 3.24
CA ALA A 81 9.84 -12.40 4.07
C ALA A 81 8.38 -12.65 4.47
N SER A 82 7.53 -11.63 4.45
CA SER A 82 6.20 -11.67 5.09
C SER A 82 5.27 -12.73 4.52
N SER A 83 5.33 -13.00 3.21
CA SER A 83 4.50 -14.03 2.56
C SER A 83 4.70 -15.44 3.15
N PHE A 84 5.87 -15.73 3.72
CA PHE A 84 6.19 -16.99 4.39
C PHE A 84 5.83 -16.99 5.88
N LEU A 85 5.56 -15.83 6.47
CA LEU A 85 5.27 -15.67 7.90
C LEU A 85 3.77 -15.58 8.21
N VAL A 86 2.94 -15.30 7.19
CA VAL A 86 1.51 -15.08 7.38
C VAL A 86 0.68 -16.30 6.94
N ASN A 87 -0.47 -16.49 7.60
CA ASN A 87 -1.45 -17.48 7.21
C ASN A 87 -2.71 -16.75 6.71
N ALA A 88 -2.81 -16.57 5.39
CA ALA A 88 -3.89 -15.83 4.76
C ALA A 88 -4.12 -16.28 3.31
N ASP A 89 -5.25 -15.85 2.71
CA ASP A 89 -5.53 -16.04 1.28
C ASP A 89 -5.01 -14.85 0.45
N VAL A 90 -5.01 -13.65 1.07
CA VAL A 90 -4.58 -12.39 0.45
C VAL A 90 -3.63 -11.66 1.40
N ILE A 91 -2.59 -11.06 0.85
CA ILE A 91 -1.65 -10.19 1.58
C ILE A 91 -1.78 -8.75 1.08
N MET A 92 -1.72 -7.82 2.01
CA MET A 92 -1.63 -6.37 1.79
C MET A 92 -0.46 -5.82 2.60
N TYR A 93 0.13 -4.73 2.14
CA TYR A 93 1.28 -4.10 2.79
C TYR A 93 0.87 -2.71 3.28
N LEU A 94 1.39 -2.29 4.43
CA LEU A 94 1.11 -0.97 4.99
C LEU A 94 2.37 -0.43 5.67
N ASP A 95 2.86 0.71 5.21
CA ASP A 95 3.96 1.39 5.87
C ASP A 95 3.53 1.98 7.22
N ALA A 96 4.47 2.04 8.14
CA ALA A 96 4.21 2.35 9.55
C ALA A 96 3.79 3.81 9.83
N ASP A 97 3.88 4.69 8.85
CA ASP A 97 3.50 6.11 8.89
C ASP A 97 2.21 6.41 8.11
N ASN A 98 1.70 5.45 7.35
CA ASN A 98 0.47 5.53 6.58
C ASN A 98 -0.71 4.88 7.32
N TRP A 99 -1.93 5.09 6.80
CA TRP A 99 -3.13 4.47 7.37
C TRP A 99 -4.22 4.28 6.32
N TYR A 100 -5.09 3.31 6.55
CA TYR A 100 -6.20 2.98 5.66
C TYR A 100 -7.48 3.76 6.00
N GLN A 101 -8.32 4.00 5.00
CA GLN A 101 -9.74 4.33 5.20
C GLN A 101 -10.49 3.07 5.69
N PRO A 102 -11.59 3.21 6.43
CA PRO A 102 -12.29 2.06 7.02
C PRO A 102 -12.75 0.99 6.03
N ASN A 103 -13.04 1.34 4.79
CA ASN A 103 -13.51 0.44 3.74
C ASN A 103 -12.39 -0.12 2.84
N HIS A 104 -11.11 0.15 3.14
CA HIS A 104 -10.00 -0.23 2.26
C HIS A 104 -9.98 -1.72 1.94
N VAL A 105 -9.95 -2.56 2.96
CA VAL A 105 -9.86 -4.02 2.78
C VAL A 105 -11.08 -4.58 2.05
N GLU A 106 -12.28 -4.13 2.41
CA GLU A 106 -13.53 -4.54 1.77
C GLU A 106 -13.53 -4.21 0.27
N THR A 107 -13.21 -2.95 -0.07
CA THR A 107 -13.12 -2.47 -1.46
C THR A 107 -12.13 -3.30 -2.29
N MET A 108 -10.96 -3.61 -1.70
CA MET A 108 -9.93 -4.41 -2.36
C MET A 108 -10.38 -5.86 -2.58
N ILE A 109 -11.00 -6.48 -1.59
CA ILE A 109 -11.48 -7.87 -1.69
C ILE A 109 -12.65 -7.98 -2.66
N ASP A 110 -13.57 -7.04 -2.67
CA ASP A 110 -14.69 -7.02 -3.63
C ASP A 110 -14.18 -6.93 -5.06
N LYS A 111 -13.18 -6.07 -5.31
CA LYS A 111 -12.56 -5.96 -6.62
C LYS A 111 -11.80 -7.24 -7.01
N LEU A 112 -11.05 -7.83 -6.08
CA LEU A 112 -10.33 -9.09 -6.32
C LEU A 112 -11.29 -10.27 -6.60
N ASN A 113 -12.46 -10.29 -6.00
CA ASN A 113 -13.49 -11.30 -6.23
C ASN A 113 -14.12 -11.20 -7.64
N SER A 114 -13.87 -10.13 -8.39
CA SER A 114 -14.27 -10.01 -9.80
C SER A 114 -13.38 -10.85 -10.75
N GLY A 115 -12.34 -11.50 -10.24
CA GLY A 115 -11.57 -12.52 -10.97
C GLY A 115 -10.18 -12.09 -11.44
N PHE A 116 -9.70 -10.91 -11.07
CA PHE A 116 -8.36 -10.44 -11.40
C PHE A 116 -7.27 -11.20 -10.62
N ASP A 117 -6.08 -11.29 -11.21
CA ASP A 117 -4.90 -11.90 -10.56
C ASP A 117 -4.54 -11.17 -9.27
N TRP A 118 -4.59 -9.83 -9.28
CA TRP A 118 -4.37 -8.94 -8.15
C TRP A 118 -4.99 -7.57 -8.41
N VAL A 119 -5.15 -6.76 -7.35
CA VAL A 119 -5.78 -5.44 -7.45
C VAL A 119 -5.03 -4.39 -6.64
N TYR A 120 -5.30 -3.12 -6.92
CA TYR A 120 -4.73 -2.02 -6.17
C TYR A 120 -5.73 -0.88 -5.96
N SER A 121 -5.51 -0.13 -4.87
CA SER A 121 -6.23 1.11 -4.58
C SER A 121 -5.45 2.33 -5.07
N LEU A 122 -6.10 3.48 -5.01
CA LEU A 122 -5.46 4.78 -5.10
C LEU A 122 -5.22 5.34 -3.68
N ARG A 123 -4.49 6.47 -3.60
CA ARG A 123 -4.14 7.06 -2.32
C ARG A 123 -4.51 8.54 -2.21
N ASN A 124 -4.84 8.95 -1.01
CA ASN A 124 -4.93 10.34 -0.57
C ASN A 124 -3.54 10.79 -0.12
N ILE A 125 -3.22 12.04 -0.33
CA ILE A 125 -2.01 12.68 0.18
C ILE A 125 -2.40 13.52 1.39
N CYS A 126 -1.71 13.28 2.49
CA CYS A 126 -1.92 13.99 3.75
C CYS A 126 -0.62 14.65 4.21
N ASP A 127 -0.71 15.70 5.00
CA ASP A 127 0.45 16.32 5.60
C ASP A 127 0.99 15.51 6.80
N LYS A 128 2.05 16.03 7.43
CA LYS A 128 2.67 15.41 8.61
C LYS A 128 1.69 15.21 9.77
N SER A 129 0.71 16.08 9.94
CA SER A 129 -0.31 15.98 11.00
C SER A 129 -1.42 14.96 10.68
N GLY A 130 -1.52 14.51 9.42
CA GLY A 130 -2.57 13.66 8.90
C GLY A 130 -3.74 14.42 8.27
N GLU A 131 -3.61 15.74 8.08
CA GLU A 131 -4.60 16.56 7.38
C GLU A 131 -4.56 16.26 5.88
N PHE A 132 -5.74 16.06 5.28
CA PHE A 132 -5.88 15.82 3.84
C PHE A 132 -5.40 17.02 3.02
N LEU A 133 -4.55 16.76 2.02
CA LEU A 133 -4.07 17.77 1.08
C LEU A 133 -4.71 17.64 -0.30
N CYS A 134 -4.65 16.45 -0.91
CA CYS A 134 -5.23 16.16 -2.22
C CYS A 134 -5.30 14.64 -2.46
N GLN A 135 -6.00 14.24 -3.51
CA GLN A 135 -5.87 12.90 -4.08
C GLN A 135 -4.61 12.81 -4.94
N ASP A 136 -3.94 11.66 -4.93
CA ASP A 136 -2.85 11.39 -5.86
C ASP A 136 -3.40 10.97 -7.23
N ASN A 137 -3.40 11.91 -8.15
CA ASN A 137 -3.79 11.69 -9.55
C ASN A 137 -2.56 11.70 -10.47
N CYS A 138 -1.34 11.56 -9.95
CA CYS A 138 -0.15 11.76 -10.76
C CYS A 138 0.99 10.77 -10.54
N GLU A 139 1.01 10.01 -9.44
CA GLU A 139 2.15 9.12 -9.16
C GLU A 139 1.75 7.66 -8.97
N SER A 140 0.88 7.31 -8.02
CA SER A 140 0.49 5.93 -7.75
C SER A 140 -0.75 5.51 -8.55
N LEU A 141 -0.60 5.41 -9.87
CA LEU A 141 -1.70 5.20 -10.82
C LEU A 141 -1.74 3.79 -11.45
N GLY A 142 -0.69 2.99 -11.27
CA GLY A 142 -0.62 1.60 -11.74
C GLY A 142 -0.72 1.42 -13.24
N LYS A 143 -1.93 1.32 -13.79
CA LYS A 143 -2.19 1.13 -15.22
C LYS A 143 -1.88 2.36 -16.08
N TRP A 144 -1.82 3.54 -15.49
CA TRP A 144 -1.65 4.80 -16.20
C TRP A 144 -0.29 5.40 -15.95
N PRO A 145 0.27 6.16 -16.94
CA PRO A 145 1.56 6.79 -16.78
C PRO A 145 1.58 7.78 -15.61
N VAL A 146 2.68 7.78 -14.87
CA VAL A 146 2.91 8.71 -13.77
C VAL A 146 3.52 10.02 -14.25
N TYR A 147 3.36 11.08 -13.45
CA TYR A 147 4.00 12.37 -13.66
C TYR A 147 5.49 12.33 -13.27
N GLY A 148 6.32 13.02 -14.05
CA GLY A 148 7.74 13.25 -13.74
C GLY A 148 8.60 13.26 -15.00
N SER A 149 9.58 14.17 -15.07
CA SER A 149 10.43 14.36 -16.25
C SER A 149 11.24 13.11 -16.61
N ASP A 150 11.66 12.35 -15.60
CA ASP A 150 12.46 11.12 -15.78
C ASP A 150 11.59 9.85 -15.87
N TYR A 151 10.28 9.99 -15.68
CA TYR A 151 9.34 8.88 -15.58
C TYR A 151 8.15 9.02 -16.54
N SER A 152 8.27 9.80 -17.61
CA SER A 152 7.17 10.14 -18.53
C SER A 152 6.43 8.93 -19.12
N GLN A 153 6.95 7.73 -18.95
CA GLN A 153 6.31 6.46 -19.28
C GLN A 153 6.47 5.41 -18.18
N ALA A 154 6.98 5.78 -17.02
CA ALA A 154 7.05 4.88 -15.89
C ALA A 154 5.68 4.71 -15.25
N TYR A 155 5.43 3.52 -14.74
CA TYR A 155 4.23 3.18 -14.00
C TYR A 155 4.62 2.87 -12.56
N HIS A 156 3.78 3.23 -11.62
CA HIS A 156 4.05 3.03 -10.21
C HIS A 156 2.78 2.71 -9.43
N ILE A 157 2.91 1.90 -8.39
CA ILE A 157 1.92 1.70 -7.34
C ILE A 157 2.66 1.78 -6.01
N ASP A 158 2.14 2.57 -5.10
CA ASP A 158 2.65 2.68 -3.73
C ASP A 158 2.51 1.36 -2.96
N THR A 159 3.44 1.10 -2.06
CA THR A 159 3.49 -0.10 -1.20
C THR A 159 2.15 -0.40 -0.55
N GLY A 160 1.49 0.60 0.02
CA GLY A 160 0.24 0.45 0.76
C GLY A 160 -1.01 0.20 -0.11
N CYS A 161 -0.87 0.26 -1.44
CA CYS A 161 -2.01 0.12 -2.35
C CYS A 161 -2.26 -1.30 -2.86
N PHE A 162 -1.41 -2.28 -2.60
CA PHE A 162 -1.54 -3.64 -3.15
C PHE A 162 -2.49 -4.54 -2.35
N ALA A 163 -3.28 -5.37 -3.06
CA ALA A 163 -3.89 -6.59 -2.53
C ALA A 163 -3.59 -7.77 -3.45
N ILE A 164 -2.87 -8.75 -2.94
CA ILE A 164 -2.25 -9.82 -3.73
C ILE A 164 -2.60 -11.17 -3.15
N PRO A 165 -3.10 -12.14 -3.94
CA PRO A 165 -3.24 -13.53 -3.49
C PRO A 165 -1.93 -14.07 -2.95
N ILE A 166 -1.99 -14.77 -1.82
CA ILE A 166 -0.79 -15.24 -1.11
C ILE A 166 0.11 -16.12 -2.00
N GLN A 167 -0.46 -16.89 -2.91
CA GLN A 167 0.31 -17.74 -3.82
C GLN A 167 1.20 -16.93 -4.78
N ILE A 168 0.74 -15.77 -5.20
CA ILE A 168 1.52 -14.82 -6.02
C ILE A 168 2.63 -14.19 -5.16
N ALA A 169 2.29 -13.75 -3.95
CA ALA A 169 3.27 -13.15 -3.04
C ALA A 169 4.37 -14.13 -2.63
N LEU A 170 4.05 -15.43 -2.45
CA LEU A 170 5.05 -16.48 -2.19
C LEU A 170 6.03 -16.67 -3.34
N GLN A 171 5.59 -16.51 -4.59
CA GLN A 171 6.43 -16.65 -5.77
C GLN A 171 7.32 -15.40 -5.99
N LEU A 172 6.80 -14.22 -5.73
CA LEU A 172 7.43 -12.95 -6.09
C LEU A 172 7.96 -12.14 -4.90
N GLY A 173 7.80 -12.63 -3.66
CA GLY A 173 8.23 -11.91 -2.45
C GLY A 173 9.69 -11.46 -2.49
N HIS A 174 10.57 -12.24 -3.13
CA HIS A 174 11.98 -11.89 -3.30
C HIS A 174 12.19 -10.58 -4.09
N SER A 175 11.26 -10.14 -4.91
CA SER A 175 11.37 -8.90 -5.69
C SER A 175 11.18 -7.63 -4.86
N TRP A 176 10.73 -7.75 -3.60
CA TRP A 176 10.83 -6.69 -2.60
C TRP A 176 12.26 -6.43 -2.13
N TYR A 177 13.21 -7.34 -2.41
CA TYR A 177 14.58 -7.19 -1.94
C TYR A 177 15.31 -6.09 -2.69
N GLY A 178 15.28 -4.88 -2.14
CA GLY A 178 15.92 -3.70 -2.73
C GLY A 178 15.98 -2.55 -1.72
N LYS A 179 16.75 -1.53 -2.07
CA LYS A 179 16.79 -0.25 -1.37
C LYS A 179 15.62 0.63 -1.82
N TRP A 180 15.79 1.93 -1.83
CA TRP A 180 14.80 2.88 -2.33
C TRP A 180 14.29 2.49 -3.73
N GLY A 181 12.97 2.49 -3.92
CA GLY A 181 12.34 2.09 -5.18
C GLY A 181 12.08 0.59 -5.33
N ALA A 182 12.21 -0.21 -4.25
CA ALA A 182 11.87 -1.64 -4.31
C ALA A 182 10.39 -1.90 -4.60
N ASP A 183 9.49 -1.00 -4.24
CA ASP A 183 8.08 -0.98 -4.62
C ASP A 183 7.89 -0.95 -6.15
N ARG A 184 8.67 -0.14 -6.86
CA ARG A 184 8.69 -0.09 -8.34
C ARG A 184 9.21 -1.39 -8.94
N GLN A 185 10.25 -1.96 -8.34
CA GLN A 185 10.79 -3.27 -8.76
C GLN A 185 9.75 -4.36 -8.56
N PHE A 186 9.10 -4.39 -7.39
CA PHE A 186 8.05 -5.35 -7.09
C PHE A 186 6.88 -5.22 -8.06
N PHE A 187 6.37 -4.00 -8.28
CA PHE A 187 5.30 -3.74 -9.24
C PHE A 187 5.66 -4.18 -10.66
N ASN A 188 6.85 -3.85 -11.14
CA ASN A 188 7.30 -4.24 -12.48
C ASN A 188 7.39 -5.76 -12.63
N THR A 189 7.87 -6.46 -11.60
CA THR A 189 7.91 -7.93 -11.58
C THR A 189 6.49 -8.50 -11.56
N LEU A 190 5.63 -7.97 -10.70
CA LEU A 190 4.25 -8.42 -10.54
C LEU A 190 3.48 -8.31 -11.87
N LYS A 191 3.48 -7.14 -12.52
CA LYS A 191 2.79 -6.94 -13.81
C LYS A 191 3.39 -7.72 -14.98
N GLN A 192 4.66 -8.12 -14.90
CA GLN A 192 5.31 -8.95 -15.93
C GLN A 192 4.74 -10.37 -15.93
N TYR A 193 4.54 -10.95 -14.75
CA TYR A 193 4.10 -12.35 -14.60
C TYR A 193 2.59 -12.48 -14.46
N TYR A 194 1.91 -11.50 -13.88
CA TYR A 194 0.47 -11.48 -13.59
C TYR A 194 -0.15 -10.23 -14.19
N LYS A 195 -0.61 -10.35 -15.44
CA LYS A 195 -1.01 -9.23 -16.29
C LYS A 195 -2.46 -8.79 -16.11
N ASP A 196 -3.29 -9.67 -15.58
CA ASP A 196 -4.71 -9.41 -15.36
C ASP A 196 -4.92 -8.76 -13.98
N PHE A 197 -4.75 -7.46 -13.91
CA PHE A 197 -4.90 -6.70 -12.67
C PHE A 197 -5.75 -5.45 -12.86
N GLU A 198 -6.35 -4.96 -11.77
CA GLU A 198 -7.28 -3.84 -11.86
C GLU A 198 -7.15 -2.84 -10.71
N CYS A 199 -7.47 -1.57 -11.01
CA CYS A 199 -7.65 -0.51 -10.04
C CYS A 199 -9.03 -0.61 -9.40
N THR A 200 -9.12 -0.36 -8.09
CA THR A 200 -10.43 -0.23 -7.42
C THR A 200 -11.16 1.05 -7.84
N GLY A 201 -10.42 2.08 -8.26
CA GLY A 201 -10.94 3.42 -8.51
C GLY A 201 -11.13 4.26 -7.23
N GLU A 202 -10.86 3.67 -6.06
CA GLU A 202 -11.11 4.29 -4.75
C GLU A 202 -9.80 4.72 -4.06
N TYR A 203 -9.81 5.91 -3.46
CA TYR A 203 -8.68 6.51 -2.72
C TYR A 203 -8.78 6.11 -1.25
N THR A 204 -8.30 4.92 -0.93
CA THR A 204 -8.50 4.32 0.38
C THR A 204 -7.22 4.13 1.21
N LEU A 205 -6.05 4.38 0.64
CA LEU A 205 -4.80 4.58 1.40
C LEU A 205 -4.63 6.06 1.69
N ASN A 206 -4.23 6.43 2.91
CA ASN A 206 -3.77 7.77 3.25
C ASN A 206 -2.25 7.75 3.39
N TYR A 207 -1.57 8.45 2.50
CA TYR A 207 -0.12 8.57 2.42
C TYR A 207 0.34 9.86 3.10
N ARG A 208 1.24 9.74 4.06
CA ARG A 208 1.76 10.87 4.84
C ARG A 208 2.99 11.48 4.19
N LEU A 209 2.98 12.79 4.01
CA LEU A 209 4.16 13.58 3.69
C LEU A 209 4.83 13.97 5.01
N ASP A 210 5.83 13.21 5.42
CA ASP A 210 6.54 13.44 6.69
C ASP A 210 7.58 14.58 6.60
N GLY A 211 7.86 15.08 5.40
CA GLY A 211 8.82 16.15 5.14
C GLY A 211 10.28 15.69 5.15
N ASN A 212 10.54 14.38 5.18
CA ASN A 212 11.89 13.85 5.09
C ASN A 212 12.51 14.08 3.70
N SER A 213 13.83 14.17 3.63
CA SER A 213 14.58 14.49 2.40
C SER A 213 14.45 13.42 1.28
N GLY A 214 13.85 12.27 1.57
CA GLY A 214 13.56 11.21 0.58
C GLY A 214 12.12 11.18 0.10
N SER A 215 11.22 11.97 0.70
CA SER A 215 9.79 12.01 0.36
C SER A 215 9.51 13.05 -0.72
N VAL A 216 8.51 12.76 -1.57
CA VAL A 216 7.98 13.74 -2.53
C VAL A 216 7.32 14.92 -1.80
N SER A 217 7.36 16.10 -2.37
CA SER A 217 6.82 17.31 -1.76
C SER A 217 5.33 17.52 -2.10
N LYS A 218 4.61 18.32 -1.30
CA LYS A 218 3.26 18.79 -1.64
C LYS A 218 3.22 19.42 -3.03
N LYS A 219 4.23 20.25 -3.37
CA LYS A 219 4.33 20.89 -4.69
C LYS A 219 4.42 19.89 -5.84
N PHE A 220 5.08 18.76 -5.67
CA PHE A 220 5.11 17.68 -6.66
C PHE A 220 3.71 17.19 -7.02
N PHE A 221 2.86 16.95 -6.02
CA PHE A 221 1.48 16.52 -6.26
C PHE A 221 0.61 17.63 -6.85
N GLU A 222 0.78 18.90 -6.42
CA GLU A 222 0.06 20.04 -6.99
C GLU A 222 0.37 20.19 -8.49
N ASP A 223 1.65 20.19 -8.86
CA ASP A 223 2.10 20.33 -10.25
C ASP A 223 1.69 19.10 -11.09
N GLY A 224 1.92 17.89 -10.56
CA GLY A 224 1.61 16.64 -11.25
C GLY A 224 0.12 16.47 -11.49
N ASN A 225 -0.70 16.71 -10.48
CA ASN A 225 -2.16 16.63 -10.59
C ASN A 225 -2.69 17.63 -11.62
N ALA A 226 -2.13 18.86 -11.68
CA ALA A 226 -2.54 19.86 -12.67
C ALA A 226 -2.24 19.40 -14.11
N ILE A 227 -1.07 18.81 -14.35
CA ILE A 227 -0.68 18.27 -15.65
C ILE A 227 -1.56 17.10 -16.06
N ILE A 228 -1.81 16.15 -15.16
CA ILE A 228 -2.65 14.99 -15.43
C ILE A 228 -4.11 15.43 -15.65
N ALA A 229 -4.62 16.39 -14.87
CA ALA A 229 -5.95 16.95 -15.08
C ALA A 229 -6.10 17.57 -16.49
N ALA A 230 -5.09 18.30 -16.94
CA ALA A 230 -5.06 18.85 -18.30
C ALA A 230 -5.01 17.75 -19.37
N THR A 231 -4.22 16.69 -19.16
CA THR A 231 -4.08 15.55 -20.08
C THR A 231 -5.40 14.81 -20.30
N TYR A 232 -6.16 14.62 -19.23
CA TYR A 232 -7.44 13.88 -19.26
C TYR A 232 -8.67 14.80 -19.29
N ASN A 233 -8.51 16.13 -19.47
CA ASN A 233 -9.61 17.10 -19.41
C ASN A 233 -10.47 16.99 -18.14
N GLY A 234 -9.85 16.64 -17.01
CA GLY A 234 -10.53 16.42 -15.73
C GLY A 234 -11.38 15.14 -15.63
N GLN A 235 -11.36 14.28 -16.64
CA GLN A 235 -12.09 13.00 -16.66
C GLN A 235 -11.10 11.85 -16.54
N TYR A 236 -10.86 11.40 -15.32
CA TYR A 236 -9.86 10.38 -15.06
C TYR A 236 -10.36 8.98 -15.41
N PRO A 237 -9.57 8.18 -16.16
CA PRO A 237 -9.97 6.84 -16.58
C PRO A 237 -10.19 5.86 -15.41
N TRP A 238 -9.54 6.07 -14.27
CA TRP A 238 -9.72 5.26 -13.06
C TRP A 238 -10.99 5.60 -12.26
N GLN A 239 -11.67 6.72 -12.55
CA GLN A 239 -12.91 7.13 -11.91
C GLN A 239 -14.17 6.78 -12.72
N SER A 240 -14.00 6.36 -13.97
CA SER A 240 -15.13 6.08 -14.85
C SER A 240 -15.69 4.69 -14.58
N LYS A 241 -16.90 4.59 -14.06
CA LYS A 241 -17.64 3.33 -13.93
C LYS A 241 -18.05 2.72 -15.30
N ASP A 242 -17.94 3.49 -16.39
CA ASP A 242 -18.49 3.15 -17.71
C ASP A 242 -17.44 2.78 -18.77
N LEU A 243 -16.13 2.74 -18.47
CA LEU A 243 -15.06 2.45 -19.44
C LEU A 243 -14.71 0.95 -19.57
N ILE A 244 -15.51 0.05 -19.02
CA ILE A 244 -15.33 -1.41 -19.19
C ILE A 244 -15.80 -1.92 -20.57
N ILE A 245 -16.33 -1.08 -21.44
CA ILE A 245 -16.98 -1.52 -22.70
C ILE A 245 -16.28 -0.95 -23.95
N ASN A 246 -14.99 -0.80 -24.06
CA ASN A 246 -14.39 -0.54 -25.40
C ASN A 246 -12.87 -0.80 -25.48
N THR A 247 -12.40 -1.98 -25.12
CA THR A 247 -11.07 -2.46 -25.55
C THR A 247 -11.14 -3.75 -26.40
N GLU A 248 -12.26 -3.97 -27.06
CA GLU A 248 -12.29 -4.77 -28.27
C GLU A 248 -12.48 -3.80 -29.42
N ILE A 249 -11.43 -3.41 -30.12
CA ILE A 249 -11.39 -3.11 -31.58
C ILE A 249 -9.95 -2.67 -31.95
N LYS A 250 -9.36 -3.55 -32.73
CA LYS A 250 -8.27 -3.48 -33.71
C LYS A 250 -6.84 -3.64 -33.24
#